data_6c412b30f2c65530b82b96314a1b23be
#
_entry.id   6c412b30f2c65530b82b96314a1b23be
#
_cell.length_a   1.000
_cell.length_b   1.000
_cell.length_c   1.000
_cell.angle_alpha   90.00
_cell.angle_beta   90.00
_cell.angle_gamma   90.00
#
_symmetry.space_group_name_H-M   'P 1'
#
loop_
_entity.id
_entity.type
_entity.pdbx_description
1 polymer ?
#
loop_
_entity_poly.entity_id
_entity_poly.type
_entity_poly.pdbx_seq_one_letter_code
_entity_poly.pdbx_strand_id
1 'polypeptide(L)'
;MDQDGITELINKSEITSVVDSYFRALDEKNFDAQHFASIFTPQAKVTRPNGASLIGPEEISASHEKSFTRFEGSQHFVAGHHISLDGSTANVRANLIAMHMWQGSKTDANKLDNFFMAGGVIHATLVQSDGQWRISQMSNAVLWRAGGFRDMMQTGTATKKA
;
A
#
# COMPACT_ATOMS: atom_id res chain seq x y z
N MET A 1 -2.74 -32.99 -8.61
CA MET A 1 -3.51 -31.77 -8.32
C MET A 1 -4.58 -31.69 -9.39
N ASP A 2 -5.82 -31.51 -9.01
CA ASP A 2 -6.92 -31.37 -9.97
C ASP A 2 -6.90 -29.96 -10.60
N GLN A 3 -7.71 -29.75 -11.64
CA GLN A 3 -7.77 -28.49 -12.37
C GLN A 3 -8.19 -27.32 -11.48
N ASP A 4 -9.08 -27.57 -10.53
CA ASP A 4 -9.57 -26.53 -9.60
C ASP A 4 -8.46 -26.05 -8.65
N GLY A 5 -7.65 -26.98 -8.12
CA GLY A 5 -6.50 -26.65 -7.28
C GLY A 5 -5.42 -25.87 -8.01
N ILE A 6 -5.20 -26.15 -9.31
CA ILE A 6 -4.26 -25.37 -10.14
C ILE A 6 -4.80 -23.95 -10.35
N THR A 7 -6.07 -23.81 -10.67
CA THR A 7 -6.72 -22.52 -10.88
C THR A 7 -6.66 -21.67 -9.60
N GLU A 8 -6.92 -22.27 -8.44
CA GLU A 8 -6.81 -21.58 -7.16
C GLU A 8 -5.38 -21.06 -6.89
N LEU A 9 -4.35 -21.86 -7.17
CA LEU A 9 -2.96 -21.46 -7.02
C LEU A 9 -2.59 -20.31 -7.94
N ILE A 10 -3.03 -20.33 -9.19
CA ILE A 10 -2.80 -19.24 -10.16
C ILE A 10 -3.46 -17.96 -9.63
N ASN A 11 -4.72 -18.00 -9.25
CA ASN A 11 -5.43 -16.85 -8.72
C ASN A 11 -4.73 -16.27 -7.48
N LYS A 12 -4.30 -17.09 -6.54
CA LYS A 12 -3.56 -16.62 -5.35
C LYS A 12 -2.23 -15.97 -5.71
N SER A 13 -1.52 -16.50 -6.69
CA SER A 13 -0.28 -15.92 -7.20
C SER A 13 -0.51 -14.56 -7.85
N GLU A 14 -1.53 -14.44 -8.70
CA GLU A 14 -1.90 -13.18 -9.34
C GLU A 14 -2.33 -12.12 -8.32
N ILE A 15 -3.17 -12.48 -7.35
CA ILE A 15 -3.62 -11.61 -6.26
C ILE A 15 -2.43 -11.10 -5.45
N THR A 16 -1.50 -11.98 -5.07
CA THR A 16 -0.26 -11.58 -4.40
C THR A 16 0.52 -10.58 -5.22
N SER A 17 0.70 -10.85 -6.53
CA SER A 17 1.42 -9.96 -7.45
C SER A 17 0.76 -8.58 -7.57
N VAL A 18 -0.57 -8.49 -7.55
CA VAL A 18 -1.29 -7.20 -7.59
C VAL A 18 -1.04 -6.40 -6.32
N VAL A 19 -1.14 -7.03 -5.14
CA VAL A 19 -0.87 -6.37 -3.86
C VAL A 19 0.57 -5.88 -3.79
N ASP A 20 1.53 -6.73 -4.15
CA ASP A 20 2.96 -6.40 -4.13
C ASP A 20 3.30 -5.30 -5.15
N SER A 21 2.63 -5.28 -6.31
CA SER A 21 2.82 -4.24 -7.34
C SER A 21 2.45 -2.84 -6.84
N TYR A 22 1.42 -2.72 -6.01
CA TYR A 22 1.08 -1.43 -5.38
C TYR A 22 2.23 -0.92 -4.50
N PHE A 23 2.76 -1.74 -3.60
CA PHE A 23 3.85 -1.32 -2.71
C PHE A 23 5.16 -1.08 -3.47
N ARG A 24 5.45 -1.87 -4.49
CA ARG A 24 6.58 -1.62 -5.38
C ARG A 24 6.46 -0.28 -6.10
N ALA A 25 5.27 0.08 -6.58
CA ALA A 25 5.04 1.39 -7.19
C ALA A 25 5.35 2.55 -6.23
N LEU A 26 5.05 2.40 -4.94
CA LEU A 26 5.42 3.39 -3.92
C LEU A 26 6.94 3.48 -3.73
N ASP A 27 7.63 2.35 -3.68
CA ASP A 27 9.08 2.29 -3.48
C ASP A 27 9.85 2.84 -4.68
N GLU A 28 9.41 2.53 -5.88
CA GLU A 28 9.99 3.00 -7.14
C GLU A 28 9.53 4.42 -7.52
N LYS A 29 8.59 5.01 -6.74
CA LYS A 29 7.95 6.31 -7.03
C LYS A 29 7.31 6.34 -8.42
N ASN A 30 6.76 5.21 -8.85
CA ASN A 30 6.02 5.09 -10.08
C ASN A 30 4.54 5.42 -9.86
N PHE A 31 4.22 6.72 -9.92
CA PHE A 31 2.86 7.23 -9.69
C PHE A 31 2.10 7.49 -11.00
N ASP A 32 2.42 6.74 -12.05
CA ASP A 32 1.68 6.80 -13.31
C ASP A 32 0.24 6.33 -13.14
N ALA A 33 -0.72 7.14 -13.61
CA ALA A 33 -2.15 6.87 -13.44
C ALA A 33 -2.61 5.59 -14.17
N GLN A 34 -2.01 5.25 -15.31
CA GLN A 34 -2.34 4.03 -16.04
C GLN A 34 -1.81 2.81 -15.30
N HIS A 35 -0.61 2.93 -14.69
CA HIS A 35 -0.07 1.88 -13.84
C HIS A 35 -1.00 1.63 -12.64
N PHE A 36 -1.47 2.68 -11.97
CA PHE A 36 -2.42 2.53 -10.87
C PHE A 36 -3.78 1.97 -11.34
N ALA A 37 -4.26 2.31 -12.53
CA ALA A 37 -5.47 1.73 -13.12
C ALA A 37 -5.33 0.24 -13.44
N SER A 38 -4.12 -0.29 -13.60
CA SER A 38 -3.89 -1.73 -13.71
C SER A 38 -3.94 -2.46 -12.38
N ILE A 39 -3.73 -1.77 -11.26
CA ILE A 39 -3.73 -2.32 -9.89
C ILE A 39 -5.10 -2.17 -9.23
N PHE A 40 -5.78 -1.05 -9.44
CA PHE A 40 -7.01 -0.68 -8.77
C PHE A 40 -8.21 -0.68 -9.71
N THR A 41 -9.40 -0.99 -9.15
CA THR A 41 -10.64 -0.77 -9.89
C THR A 41 -10.94 0.75 -10.03
N PRO A 42 -11.76 1.19 -11.00
CA PRO A 42 -12.09 2.60 -11.19
C PRO A 42 -12.68 3.29 -9.94
N GLN A 43 -13.37 2.55 -9.08
CA GLN A 43 -13.98 3.04 -7.84
C GLN A 43 -13.27 2.51 -6.58
N ALA A 44 -12.02 2.09 -6.72
CA ALA A 44 -11.27 1.55 -5.59
C ALA A 44 -11.17 2.55 -4.45
N LYS A 45 -11.29 2.05 -3.22
CA LYS A 45 -11.17 2.85 -1.99
C LYS A 45 -9.93 2.43 -1.21
N VAL A 46 -9.00 3.35 -1.04
CA VAL A 46 -7.85 3.17 -0.15
C VAL A 46 -8.04 4.02 1.11
N THR A 47 -8.08 3.36 2.26
CA THR A 47 -8.18 4.04 3.56
C THR A 47 -6.79 4.08 4.22
N ARG A 48 -6.29 5.28 4.44
CA ARG A 48 -4.99 5.51 5.08
C ARG A 48 -5.06 5.31 6.61
N PRO A 49 -3.91 5.12 7.30
CA PRO A 49 -3.88 4.94 8.75
C PRO A 49 -4.50 6.10 9.56
N ASN A 50 -4.56 7.30 9.01
CA ASN A 50 -5.20 8.46 9.62
C ASN A 50 -6.72 8.54 9.37
N GLY A 51 -7.31 7.53 8.72
CA GLY A 51 -8.73 7.46 8.40
C GLY A 51 -9.15 8.16 7.10
N ALA A 52 -8.26 8.91 6.45
CA ALA A 52 -8.54 9.52 5.15
C ALA A 52 -8.74 8.45 4.08
N SER A 53 -9.74 8.63 3.23
CA SER A 53 -10.02 7.74 2.10
C SER A 53 -9.70 8.43 0.79
N LEU A 54 -9.18 7.66 -0.16
CA LEU A 54 -8.88 8.05 -1.54
C LEU A 54 -9.71 7.16 -2.47
N ILE A 55 -10.29 7.74 -3.50
CA ILE A 55 -11.21 7.03 -4.40
C ILE A 55 -10.68 7.06 -5.85
N GLY A 56 -10.47 5.89 -6.39
CA GLY A 56 -10.02 5.70 -7.77
C GLY A 56 -8.53 5.87 -7.98
N PRO A 57 -8.00 5.26 -9.07
CA PRO A 57 -6.57 5.20 -9.33
C PRO A 57 -5.89 6.58 -9.42
N GLU A 58 -6.54 7.56 -10.04
CA GLU A 58 -6.00 8.90 -10.22
C GLU A 58 -5.80 9.63 -8.90
N GLU A 59 -6.81 9.62 -8.01
CA GLU A 59 -6.69 10.26 -6.69
C GLU A 59 -5.67 9.52 -5.82
N ILE A 60 -5.65 8.18 -5.88
CA ILE A 60 -4.70 7.37 -5.13
C ILE A 60 -3.27 7.69 -5.57
N SER A 61 -2.97 7.68 -6.87
CA SER A 61 -1.64 7.96 -7.40
C SER A 61 -1.18 9.39 -7.08
N ALA A 62 -2.00 10.40 -7.37
CA ALA A 62 -1.67 11.81 -7.12
C ALA A 62 -1.43 12.10 -5.62
N SER A 63 -2.22 11.49 -4.75
CA SER A 63 -2.06 11.66 -3.31
C SER A 63 -0.78 10.99 -2.78
N HIS A 64 -0.39 9.85 -3.34
CA HIS A 64 0.87 9.21 -3.01
C HIS A 64 2.06 9.97 -3.58
N GLU A 65 2.02 10.41 -4.82
CA GLU A 65 3.05 11.25 -5.42
C GLU A 65 3.36 12.45 -4.53
N LYS A 66 2.33 13.23 -4.17
CA LYS A 66 2.47 14.37 -3.24
C LYS A 66 3.07 13.98 -1.90
N SER A 67 2.68 12.83 -1.35
CA SER A 67 3.15 12.38 -0.02
C SER A 67 4.60 11.91 -0.05
N PHE A 68 5.02 11.26 -1.13
CA PHE A 68 6.33 10.63 -1.26
C PHE A 68 7.44 11.60 -1.70
N THR A 69 7.10 12.83 -2.11
CA THR A 69 8.10 13.90 -2.33
C THR A 69 8.91 14.22 -1.07
N ARG A 70 8.39 13.91 0.11
CA ARG A 70 9.06 14.12 1.40
C ARG A 70 10.15 13.09 1.70
N PHE A 71 10.17 11.99 0.96
CA PHE A 71 11.09 10.88 1.20
C PHE A 71 12.15 10.82 0.11
N GLU A 72 13.38 10.59 0.51
CA GLU A 72 14.48 10.26 -0.39
C GLU A 72 14.30 8.85 -0.93
N GLY A 73 13.95 7.90 -0.05
CA GLY A 73 13.65 6.51 -0.39
C GLY A 73 12.62 5.90 0.55
N SER A 74 11.98 4.85 0.07
CA SER A 74 11.05 4.03 0.85
C SER A 74 11.28 2.58 0.53
N GLN A 75 10.96 1.70 1.48
CA GLN A 75 10.97 0.28 1.28
C GLN A 75 9.82 -0.36 2.05
N HIS A 76 9.00 -1.14 1.34
CA HIS A 76 7.87 -1.85 1.89
C HIS A 76 8.12 -3.36 1.84
N PHE A 77 8.03 -4.02 2.97
CA PHE A 77 8.05 -5.47 3.08
C PHE A 77 6.64 -5.96 3.35
N VAL A 78 6.06 -6.62 2.36
CA VAL A 78 4.74 -7.25 2.46
C VAL A 78 4.92 -8.75 2.50
N ALA A 79 4.36 -9.41 3.49
CA ALA A 79 4.55 -10.84 3.65
C ALA A 79 3.37 -11.51 4.39
N GLY A 80 3.31 -12.84 4.31
CA GLY A 80 2.30 -13.60 5.01
C GLY A 80 0.91 -13.33 4.46
N HIS A 81 0.79 -13.29 3.14
CA HIS A 81 -0.49 -13.15 2.45
C HIS A 81 -1.41 -14.32 2.79
N HIS A 82 -2.50 -14.03 3.50
CA HIS A 82 -3.60 -14.94 3.71
C HIS A 82 -4.73 -14.53 2.78
N ILE A 83 -5.05 -15.40 1.82
CA ILE A 83 -5.99 -15.12 0.72
C ILE A 83 -7.15 -16.08 0.80
N SER A 84 -8.36 -15.54 0.91
CA SER A 84 -9.62 -16.26 0.82
C SER A 84 -10.30 -15.90 -0.50
N LEU A 85 -10.55 -16.89 -1.34
CA LEU A 85 -11.24 -16.76 -2.61
C LEU A 85 -12.73 -17.05 -2.45
N ASP A 86 -13.56 -16.25 -3.09
CA ASP A 86 -15.00 -16.46 -3.23
C ASP A 86 -15.43 -16.05 -4.65
N GLY A 87 -15.41 -17.02 -5.56
CA GLY A 87 -15.67 -16.78 -6.98
C GLY A 87 -14.70 -15.75 -7.58
N SER A 88 -15.24 -14.64 -8.05
CA SER A 88 -14.50 -13.52 -8.64
C SER A 88 -14.09 -12.45 -7.60
N THR A 89 -14.19 -12.75 -6.31
CA THR A 89 -13.79 -11.87 -5.21
C THR A 89 -12.74 -12.55 -4.34
N ALA A 90 -11.79 -11.79 -3.85
CA ALA A 90 -10.78 -12.27 -2.91
C ALA A 90 -10.60 -11.29 -1.75
N ASN A 91 -10.44 -11.83 -0.55
CA ASN A 91 -10.02 -11.06 0.62
C ASN A 91 -8.60 -11.44 0.98
N VAL A 92 -7.79 -10.43 1.20
CA VAL A 92 -6.37 -10.56 1.54
C VAL A 92 -6.09 -9.90 2.88
N ARG A 93 -5.37 -10.62 3.72
CA ARG A 93 -4.70 -10.08 4.91
C ARG A 93 -3.21 -10.31 4.75
N ALA A 94 -2.39 -9.28 4.91
CA ALA A 94 -0.93 -9.41 4.88
C ALA A 94 -0.27 -8.55 5.96
N ASN A 95 0.96 -8.89 6.34
CA ASN A 95 1.77 -8.05 7.22
C ASN A 95 2.54 -7.03 6.37
N LEU A 96 2.70 -5.83 6.93
CA LEU A 96 3.47 -4.75 6.31
C LEU A 96 4.51 -4.21 7.28
N ILE A 97 5.75 -4.08 6.82
CA ILE A 97 6.76 -3.21 7.42
C ILE A 97 7.15 -2.19 6.36
N ALA A 98 6.99 -0.92 6.67
CA ALA A 98 7.35 0.19 5.80
C ALA A 98 8.45 1.03 6.46
N MET A 99 9.50 1.29 5.70
CA MET A 99 10.59 2.19 6.09
C MET A 99 10.65 3.36 5.12
N HIS A 100 10.82 4.57 5.65
CA HIS A 100 10.92 5.79 4.88
C HIS A 100 12.12 6.61 5.34
N MET A 101 12.96 7.02 4.39
CA MET A 101 14.07 7.93 4.61
C MET A 101 13.62 9.34 4.27
N TRP A 102 13.77 10.26 5.21
CA TRP A 102 13.42 11.66 4.96
C TRP A 102 14.36 12.33 3.95
N GLN A 103 13.81 13.26 3.16
CA GLN A 103 14.63 14.13 2.31
C GLN A 103 15.73 14.83 3.10
N GLY A 104 16.91 15.00 2.48
CA GLY A 104 18.09 15.58 3.12
C GLY A 104 18.83 14.62 4.04
N SER A 105 18.42 13.35 4.10
CA SER A 105 19.24 12.31 4.68
C SER A 105 20.41 12.04 3.75
N LYS A 106 21.64 12.26 4.21
CA LYS A 106 22.77 11.63 3.54
C LYS A 106 22.64 10.15 3.84
N THR A 107 22.34 9.37 2.81
CA THR A 107 22.21 7.92 2.91
C THR A 107 23.58 7.32 3.19
N ASP A 108 23.93 7.25 4.47
CA ASP A 108 24.99 6.37 4.93
C ASP A 108 24.32 5.07 5.35
N ALA A 109 24.54 3.99 4.61
CA ALA A 109 23.98 2.67 4.88
C ALA A 109 24.35 2.14 6.29
N ASN A 110 25.36 2.74 6.93
CA ASN A 110 25.80 2.41 8.28
C ASN A 110 25.17 3.33 9.35
N LYS A 111 24.31 4.27 8.95
CA LYS A 111 23.78 5.32 9.84
C LYS A 111 22.31 5.60 9.52
N LEU A 112 21.42 4.95 10.22
CA LEU A 112 19.98 5.17 10.11
C LEU A 112 19.53 6.20 11.16
N ASP A 113 19.76 7.48 10.90
CA ASP A 113 19.46 8.57 11.83
C ASP A 113 18.31 9.49 11.39
N ASN A 114 17.84 9.36 10.15
CA ASN A 114 16.83 10.23 9.58
C ASN A 114 15.72 9.44 8.83
N PHE A 115 15.04 8.60 9.55
CA PHE A 115 14.03 7.70 9.04
C PHE A 115 12.82 7.59 9.96
N PHE A 116 11.75 7.03 9.46
CA PHE A 116 10.73 6.39 10.28
C PHE A 116 10.35 5.02 9.73
N MET A 117 9.91 4.15 10.62
CA MET A 117 9.34 2.85 10.30
C MET A 117 7.95 2.72 10.87
N ALA A 118 7.11 1.95 10.21
CA ALA A 118 5.83 1.52 10.73
C ALA A 118 5.61 0.05 10.37
N GLY A 119 5.08 -0.70 11.30
CA GLY A 119 4.61 -2.06 11.06
C GLY A 119 3.13 -2.18 11.31
N GLY A 120 2.46 -2.98 10.50
CA GLY A 120 1.02 -3.11 10.58
C GLY A 120 0.46 -4.28 9.78
N VAL A 121 -0.84 -4.23 9.58
CA VAL A 121 -1.61 -5.22 8.84
C VAL A 121 -2.36 -4.53 7.72
N ILE A 122 -2.29 -5.12 6.53
CA ILE A 122 -3.06 -4.73 5.36
C ILE A 122 -4.28 -5.64 5.28
N HIS A 123 -5.42 -5.04 4.99
CA HIS A 123 -6.62 -5.71 4.52
C HIS A 123 -6.97 -5.19 3.14
N ALA A 124 -7.14 -6.09 2.17
CA ALA A 124 -7.55 -5.74 0.83
C ALA A 124 -8.67 -6.66 0.35
N THR A 125 -9.59 -6.10 -0.44
CA THR A 125 -10.55 -6.85 -1.24
C THR A 125 -10.20 -6.63 -2.70
N LEU A 126 -10.09 -7.73 -3.44
CA LEU A 126 -9.86 -7.69 -4.87
C LEU A 126 -11.06 -8.29 -5.61
N VAL A 127 -11.26 -7.84 -6.82
CA VAL A 127 -12.26 -8.39 -7.74
C VAL A 127 -11.61 -8.74 -9.06
N GLN A 128 -12.09 -9.83 -9.67
CA GLN A 128 -11.66 -10.25 -10.98
C GLN A 128 -12.70 -9.79 -12.01
N SER A 129 -12.25 -9.06 -13.01
CA SER A 129 -13.03 -8.71 -14.20
C SER A 129 -12.15 -8.79 -15.43
N ASP A 130 -12.68 -9.30 -16.52
CA ASP A 130 -11.96 -9.51 -17.78
C ASP A 130 -10.68 -10.33 -17.61
N GLY A 131 -10.71 -11.33 -16.71
CA GLY A 131 -9.58 -12.19 -16.38
C GLY A 131 -8.48 -11.54 -15.56
N GLN A 132 -8.67 -10.32 -15.04
CA GLN A 132 -7.66 -9.59 -14.28
C GLN A 132 -8.15 -9.27 -12.86
N TRP A 133 -7.31 -9.56 -11.87
CA TRP A 133 -7.54 -9.15 -10.49
C TRP A 133 -7.14 -7.69 -10.27
N ARG A 134 -7.99 -6.92 -9.58
CA ARG A 134 -7.71 -5.54 -9.17
C ARG A 134 -8.22 -5.28 -7.76
N ILE A 135 -7.53 -4.42 -7.03
CA ILE A 135 -7.92 -4.00 -5.68
C ILE A 135 -9.15 -3.09 -5.79
N SER A 136 -10.23 -3.47 -5.11
CA SER A 136 -11.43 -2.65 -4.95
C SER A 136 -11.45 -1.89 -3.63
N GLN A 137 -10.84 -2.48 -2.59
CA GLN A 137 -10.68 -1.82 -1.29
C GLN A 137 -9.35 -2.20 -0.66
N MET A 138 -8.72 -1.24 0.02
CA MET A 138 -7.53 -1.51 0.82
C MET A 138 -7.50 -0.60 2.05
N SER A 139 -7.05 -1.13 3.16
CA SER A 139 -6.77 -0.39 4.38
C SER A 139 -5.48 -0.89 5.03
N ASN A 140 -4.83 0.00 5.78
CA ASN A 140 -3.63 -0.31 6.55
C ASN A 140 -3.85 0.08 8.02
N ALA A 141 -3.77 -0.92 8.91
CA ALA A 141 -3.82 -0.74 10.36
C ALA A 141 -2.41 -0.77 10.94
N VAL A 142 -1.91 0.38 11.38
CA VAL A 142 -0.57 0.48 11.98
C VAL A 142 -0.60 -0.03 13.42
N LEU A 143 0.28 -0.97 13.74
CA LEU A 143 0.43 -1.58 15.06
C LEU A 143 1.56 -0.94 15.88
N TRP A 144 2.65 -0.55 15.23
CA TRP A 144 3.79 0.05 15.89
C TRP A 144 4.52 1.02 14.96
N ARG A 145 5.30 1.92 15.54
CA ARG A 145 6.15 2.89 14.86
C ARG A 145 7.49 3.02 15.55
N ALA A 146 8.54 3.39 14.77
CA ALA A 146 9.88 3.69 15.26
C ALA A 146 10.52 4.80 14.41
N GLY A 147 11.52 5.50 14.98
CA GLY A 147 12.23 6.59 14.31
C GLY A 147 11.58 7.96 14.50
N GLY A 148 12.00 8.92 13.69
CA GLY A 148 11.58 10.32 13.79
C GLY A 148 10.40 10.66 12.89
N PHE A 149 9.30 11.10 13.47
CA PHE A 149 8.06 11.39 12.73
C PHE A 149 7.97 12.83 12.23
N ARG A 150 8.99 13.67 12.37
CA ARG A 150 9.00 15.06 11.91
C ARG A 150 7.56 15.63 11.76
N ASP A 151 7.30 16.42 10.73
CA ASP A 151 6.01 17.10 10.52
C ASP A 151 4.84 16.22 10.03
N MET A 152 5.00 14.89 9.95
CA MET A 152 3.86 14.02 9.59
C MET A 152 2.70 14.11 10.59
N MET A 153 2.99 14.52 11.83
CA MET A 153 1.97 14.72 12.87
C MET A 153 1.30 16.09 12.81
N GLN A 154 1.84 17.06 12.05
CA GLN A 154 1.31 18.43 12.02
C GLN A 154 0.13 18.61 11.06
N THR A 155 -0.13 17.68 10.16
CA THR A 155 -1.27 17.78 9.22
C THR A 155 -2.59 17.24 9.77
N GLY A 156 -2.63 16.79 11.02
CA GLY A 156 -3.81 16.17 11.65
C GLY A 156 -4.45 16.95 12.80
N THR A 157 -3.89 18.07 13.24
CA THR A 157 -4.47 18.89 14.30
C THR A 157 -4.68 20.33 13.82
N ALA A 158 -5.74 20.54 13.04
CA ALA A 158 -6.41 21.83 13.06
C ALA A 158 -7.02 21.95 14.46
N THR A 159 -6.30 22.56 15.38
CA THR A 159 -6.79 22.97 16.68
C THR A 159 -8.03 23.83 16.47
N LYS A 160 -9.22 23.34 16.83
CA LYS A 160 -10.28 24.22 17.23
C LYS A 160 -9.78 25.00 18.44
N LYS A 161 -9.36 26.24 18.23
CA LYS A 161 -9.31 27.22 19.30
C LYS A 161 -10.74 27.60 19.64
N ALA A 162 -11.07 27.42 20.89
CA ALA A 162 -12.28 27.94 21.51
C ALA A 162 -12.36 29.46 21.41
#